data_4f95276f37d599f5edb2f1907b1b80ed
#
_entry.id   4f95276f37d599f5edb2f1907b1b80ed
#
_cell.length_a   1.000
_cell.length_b   1.000
_cell.length_c   1.000
_cell.angle_alpha   90.00
_cell.angle_beta   90.00
_cell.angle_gamma   90.00
#
_symmetry.space_group_name_H-M   'P 1'
#
loop_
_entity.id
_entity.type
_entity.pdbx_description
1 polymer ?
#
loop_
_entity_poly.entity_id
_entity_poly.type
_entity_poly.pdbx_seq_one_letter_code
_entity_poly.pdbx_strand_id
1 'polypeptide(L)'
;MNKTLEAEITQLHAEICGGLADPNRIMILYTLSQNSRNVTELCNELEMPQPLVSRHLKVLRERGMVTTERRGTVIIYSLSDKRLIQALDLLRAVMHDNIAKRAELVQALS
;
A
#
# COMPACT_ATOMS: atom_id res chain seq x y z
N MET A 1 -17.19 2.72 -23.60
CA MET A 1 -17.26 2.45 -22.15
C MET A 1 -18.27 3.38 -21.50
N ASN A 2 -18.94 2.94 -20.45
CA ASN A 2 -19.89 3.73 -19.69
C ASN A 2 -19.17 4.93 -19.01
N LYS A 3 -19.75 6.12 -19.11
CA LYS A 3 -19.21 7.36 -18.57
C LYS A 3 -19.06 7.33 -17.04
N THR A 4 -19.99 6.67 -16.35
CA THR A 4 -19.93 6.51 -14.90
C THR A 4 -18.75 5.65 -14.50
N LEU A 5 -18.52 4.55 -15.21
CA LEU A 5 -17.37 3.68 -14.96
C LEU A 5 -16.05 4.38 -15.26
N GLU A 6 -15.99 5.18 -16.33
CA GLU A 6 -14.79 5.98 -16.65
C GLU A 6 -14.45 6.94 -15.51
N ALA A 7 -15.46 7.62 -14.97
CA ALA A 7 -15.25 8.53 -13.84
C ALA A 7 -14.75 7.80 -12.59
N GLU A 8 -15.33 6.65 -12.28
CA GLU A 8 -14.89 5.83 -11.15
C GLU A 8 -13.46 5.34 -11.32
N ILE A 9 -13.09 4.88 -12.50
CA ILE A 9 -11.72 4.43 -12.79
C ILE A 9 -10.72 5.57 -12.63
N THR A 10 -11.07 6.74 -13.14
CA THR A 10 -10.22 7.93 -13.02
C THR A 10 -10.01 8.31 -11.55
N GLN A 11 -11.08 8.27 -10.76
CA GLN A 11 -11.04 8.55 -9.34
C GLN A 11 -10.23 7.48 -8.57
N LEU A 12 -10.47 6.22 -8.87
CA LEU A 12 -9.71 5.11 -8.29
C LEU A 12 -8.21 5.28 -8.53
N HIS A 13 -7.83 5.59 -9.76
CA HIS A 13 -6.43 5.80 -10.13
C HIS A 13 -5.83 6.97 -9.36
N ALA A 14 -6.54 8.10 -9.30
CA ALA A 14 -6.04 9.29 -8.63
C ALA A 14 -5.90 9.12 -7.11
N GLU A 15 -6.87 8.48 -6.47
CA GLU A 15 -6.93 8.39 -5.00
C GLU A 15 -6.22 7.16 -4.46
N ILE A 16 -6.51 5.98 -4.99
CA ILE A 16 -6.00 4.73 -4.44
C ILE A 16 -4.70 4.32 -5.13
N CYS A 17 -4.70 4.17 -6.44
CA CYS A 17 -3.50 3.73 -7.17
C CYS A 17 -2.35 4.72 -6.99
N GLY A 18 -2.64 6.02 -6.96
CA GLY A 18 -1.64 7.04 -6.68
C GLY A 18 -0.99 6.88 -5.31
N GLY A 19 -1.76 6.48 -4.31
CA GLY A 19 -1.22 6.15 -2.98
C GLY A 19 -0.35 4.91 -2.97
N LEU A 20 -0.61 3.96 -3.86
CA LEU A 20 0.14 2.72 -3.99
C LEU A 20 1.36 2.85 -4.92
N ALA A 21 1.58 3.99 -5.53
CA ALA A 21 2.63 4.19 -6.52
C ALA A 21 4.02 4.45 -5.91
N ASP A 22 4.25 3.96 -4.71
CA ASP A 22 5.55 4.02 -4.03
C ASP A 22 5.71 2.76 -3.18
N PRO A 23 6.81 2.00 -3.35
CA PRO A 23 7.00 0.74 -2.61
C PRO A 23 7.07 0.96 -1.10
N ASN A 24 7.58 2.08 -0.62
CA ASN A 24 7.63 2.36 0.82
C ASN A 24 6.23 2.48 1.41
N ARG A 25 5.29 3.09 0.67
CA ARG A 25 3.91 3.19 1.14
C ARG A 25 3.23 1.82 1.18
N ILE A 26 3.50 0.96 0.21
CA ILE A 26 2.98 -0.41 0.23
C ILE A 26 3.53 -1.18 1.44
N MET A 27 4.82 -1.04 1.74
CA MET A 27 5.44 -1.66 2.91
C MET A 27 4.82 -1.16 4.22
N ILE A 28 4.52 0.13 4.31
CA ILE A 28 3.83 0.69 5.47
C ILE A 28 2.44 0.05 5.64
N LEU A 29 1.68 -0.07 4.55
CA LEU A 29 0.36 -0.69 4.60
C LEU A 29 0.42 -2.15 5.06
N TYR A 30 1.37 -2.93 4.56
CA TYR A 30 1.56 -4.31 5.00
C TYR A 30 1.93 -4.39 6.47
N THR A 31 2.79 -3.51 6.94
CA THR A 31 3.17 -3.46 8.36
C THR A 31 1.95 -3.14 9.24
N LEU A 32 1.16 -2.14 8.84
CA LEU A 32 -0.06 -1.77 9.55
C LEU A 32 -1.14 -2.86 9.48
N SER A 33 -1.12 -3.71 8.47
CA SER A 33 -2.06 -4.82 8.36
C SER A 33 -1.86 -5.88 9.48
N GLN A 34 -0.68 -5.97 10.04
CA GLN A 34 -0.38 -6.88 11.15
C GLN A 34 -0.94 -6.34 12.46
N ASN A 35 -0.67 -5.10 12.77
CA ASN A 35 -1.33 -4.32 13.83
C ASN A 35 -0.95 -2.84 13.70
N SER A 36 -1.65 -2.00 14.47
CA SER A 36 -1.43 -0.54 14.48
C SER A 36 -0.05 -0.19 15.04
N ARG A 37 0.49 0.94 14.59
CA ARG A 37 1.83 1.41 14.94
C ARG A 37 1.85 2.92 15.12
N ASN A 38 2.75 3.42 15.96
CA ASN A 38 3.14 4.83 15.94
C ASN A 38 4.29 5.03 14.94
N VAL A 39 4.68 6.28 14.71
CA VAL A 39 5.73 6.61 13.73
C VAL A 39 7.08 5.97 14.11
N THR A 40 7.44 6.02 15.40
CA THR A 40 8.71 5.46 15.87
C THR A 40 8.79 3.96 15.59
N GLU A 41 7.71 3.23 15.85
CA GLU A 41 7.64 1.80 15.56
C GLU A 41 7.78 1.49 14.07
N LEU A 42 7.13 2.28 13.22
CA LEU A 42 7.25 2.13 11.77
C LEU A 42 8.67 2.39 11.28
N CYS A 43 9.31 3.46 11.79
CA CYS A 43 10.70 3.77 11.46
C CYS A 43 11.64 2.62 11.82
N ASN A 44 11.47 2.04 13.00
CA ASN A 44 12.30 0.95 13.48
C ASN A 44 12.08 -0.34 12.68
N GLU A 45 10.82 -0.71 12.45
CA GLU A 45 10.51 -1.94 11.72
C GLU A 45 10.91 -1.88 10.24
N LEU A 46 10.75 -0.73 9.61
CA LEU A 46 11.02 -0.55 8.18
C LEU A 46 12.41 0.00 7.89
N GLU A 47 13.15 0.35 8.95
CA GLU A 47 14.48 0.94 8.82
C GLU A 47 14.47 2.16 7.89
N MET A 48 13.49 3.03 8.12
CA MET A 48 13.31 4.29 7.38
C MET A 48 13.44 5.49 8.32
N PRO A 49 14.02 6.60 7.83
CA PRO A 49 14.10 7.83 8.64
C PRO A 49 12.70 8.43 8.85
N GLN A 50 12.52 9.05 10.02
CA GLN A 50 11.22 9.60 10.41
C GLN A 50 10.62 10.60 9.42
N PRO A 51 11.39 11.54 8.83
CA PRO A 51 10.79 12.48 7.88
C PRO A 51 10.18 11.78 6.67
N LEU A 52 10.78 10.68 6.22
CA LEU A 52 10.28 9.89 5.09
C LEU A 52 8.98 9.19 5.47
N VAL A 53 8.97 8.49 6.62
CA VAL A 53 7.77 7.79 7.10
C VAL A 53 6.63 8.77 7.32
N SER A 54 6.89 9.91 7.96
CA SER A 54 5.87 10.93 8.20
C SER A 54 5.27 11.47 6.90
N ARG A 55 6.08 11.69 5.88
CA ARG A 55 5.61 12.15 4.57
C ARG A 55 4.73 11.11 3.89
N HIS A 56 5.12 9.85 3.93
CA HIS A 56 4.31 8.77 3.36
C HIS A 56 3.00 8.57 4.11
N LEU A 57 3.02 8.65 5.43
CA LEU A 57 1.80 8.55 6.25
C LEU A 57 0.82 9.68 5.94
N LYS A 58 1.34 10.89 5.70
CA LYS A 58 0.49 12.02 5.31
C LYS A 58 -0.24 11.74 4.01
N VAL A 59 0.47 11.22 3.00
CA VAL A 59 -0.13 10.84 1.71
C VAL A 59 -1.21 9.78 1.90
N LEU A 60 -0.89 8.72 2.64
CA LEU A 60 -1.83 7.62 2.90
C LEU A 60 -3.07 8.09 3.67
N ARG A 61 -2.89 8.97 4.64
CA ARG A 61 -4.00 9.53 5.42
C ARG A 61 -4.90 10.40 4.56
N GLU A 62 -4.33 11.28 3.74
CA GLU A 62 -5.09 12.17 2.85
C GLU A 62 -5.92 11.37 1.83
N ARG A 63 -5.45 10.20 1.46
CA ARG A 63 -6.13 9.29 0.51
C ARG A 63 -7.06 8.29 1.21
N GLY A 64 -7.22 8.37 2.52
CA GLY A 64 -8.13 7.52 3.27
C GLY A 64 -7.66 6.07 3.41
N MET A 65 -6.39 5.79 3.20
CA MET A 65 -5.83 4.43 3.26
C MET A 65 -5.35 4.04 4.65
N VAL A 66 -5.10 5.04 5.51
CA VAL A 66 -4.82 4.84 6.92
C VAL A 66 -5.70 5.78 7.75
N THR A 67 -5.96 5.38 8.99
CA THR A 67 -6.65 6.18 9.98
C THR A 67 -5.72 6.46 11.16
N THR A 68 -6.05 7.46 11.95
CA THR A 68 -5.24 7.85 13.11
C THR A 68 -6.09 7.90 14.36
N GLU A 69 -5.48 7.58 15.49
CA GLU A 69 -6.06 7.74 16.81
C GLU A 69 -5.01 8.36 17.71
N ARG A 70 -5.40 9.40 18.45
CA ARG A 70 -4.49 10.03 19.40
C ARG A 70 -4.62 9.37 20.76
N ARG A 71 -3.49 8.92 21.30
CA ARG A 71 -3.39 8.37 22.67
C ARG A 71 -2.36 9.19 23.44
N GLY A 72 -2.84 10.12 24.25
CA GLY A 72 -1.97 11.07 24.93
C GLY A 72 -1.23 11.96 23.93
N THR A 73 0.10 11.89 23.90
CA THR A 73 0.96 12.64 22.98
C THR A 73 1.33 11.82 21.74
N VAL A 74 0.88 10.58 21.67
CA VAL A 74 1.25 9.63 20.62
C VAL A 74 0.09 9.47 19.63
N ILE A 75 0.41 9.48 18.33
CA ILE A 75 -0.55 9.21 17.27
C ILE A 75 -0.34 7.78 16.79
N ILE A 76 -1.42 6.98 16.84
CA ILE A 76 -1.44 5.59 16.39
C ILE A 76 -2.06 5.55 15.00
N TYR A 77 -1.36 4.93 14.07
CA TYR A 77 -1.80 4.72 12.69
C TYR A 77 -2.33 3.30 12.51
N SER A 78 -3.41 3.17 11.78
CA SER A 78 -4.06 1.88 11.48
C SER A 78 -4.41 1.81 10.01
N LEU A 79 -4.40 0.60 9.45
CA LEU A 79 -4.92 0.34 8.12
C LEU A 79 -6.42 0.64 8.11
N SER A 80 -6.89 1.41 7.14
CA SER A 80 -8.31 1.81 7.08
C SER A 80 -9.23 0.67 6.65
N ASP A 81 -8.74 -0.23 5.78
CA ASP A 81 -9.56 -1.28 5.19
C ASP A 81 -8.70 -2.47 4.78
N LYS A 82 -9.04 -3.65 5.29
CA LYS A 82 -8.31 -4.88 4.99
C LYS A 82 -8.32 -5.25 3.51
N ARG A 83 -9.33 -4.77 2.76
CA ARG A 83 -9.43 -5.05 1.32
C ARG A 83 -8.25 -4.45 0.53
N LEU A 84 -7.62 -3.40 1.04
CA LEU A 84 -6.40 -2.86 0.42
C LEU A 84 -5.30 -3.92 0.34
N ILE A 85 -5.12 -4.67 1.41
CA ILE A 85 -4.12 -5.74 1.45
C ILE A 85 -4.56 -6.94 0.61
N GLN A 86 -5.83 -7.29 0.64
CA GLN A 86 -6.37 -8.38 -0.20
C GLN A 86 -6.15 -8.08 -1.68
N ALA A 87 -6.39 -6.83 -2.10
CA ALA A 87 -6.14 -6.40 -3.48
C ALA A 87 -4.65 -6.46 -3.84
N LEU A 88 -3.78 -5.99 -2.95
CA LEU A 88 -2.33 -6.05 -3.16
C LEU A 88 -1.83 -7.50 -3.24
N ASP A 89 -2.37 -8.39 -2.40
CA ASP A 89 -2.02 -9.80 -2.43
C ASP A 89 -2.40 -10.43 -3.78
N LEU A 90 -3.57 -10.08 -4.33
CA LEU A 90 -3.99 -10.54 -5.65
C LEU A 90 -3.07 -10.01 -6.75
N LEU A 91 -2.68 -8.74 -6.68
CA LEU A 91 -1.73 -8.16 -7.64
C LEU A 91 -0.36 -8.85 -7.55
N ARG A 92 0.10 -9.16 -6.34
CA ARG A 92 1.34 -9.91 -6.14
C ARG A 92 1.24 -11.33 -6.73
N ALA A 93 0.09 -11.98 -6.57
CA ALA A 93 -0.15 -13.29 -7.18
C ALA A 93 -0.06 -13.24 -8.71
N VAL A 94 -0.67 -12.22 -9.32
CA VAL A 94 -0.55 -11.99 -10.77
C VAL A 94 0.90 -11.82 -11.18
N MET A 95 1.66 -11.03 -10.43
CA MET A 95 3.08 -10.80 -10.71
C MET A 95 3.88 -12.10 -10.61
N HIS A 96 3.65 -12.92 -9.57
CA HIS A 96 4.32 -14.20 -9.38
C HIS A 96 4.02 -15.17 -10.54
N ASP A 97 2.75 -15.25 -10.95
CA ASP A 97 2.36 -16.11 -12.06
C ASP A 97 3.01 -15.66 -13.37
N ASN A 98 3.09 -14.36 -13.61
CA ASN A 98 3.75 -13.82 -14.81
C ASN A 98 5.25 -14.13 -14.81
N ILE A 99 5.92 -14.03 -13.68
CA ILE A 99 7.33 -14.39 -13.55
C ILE A 99 7.53 -15.87 -13.82
N ALA A 100 6.69 -16.73 -13.26
CA ALA A 100 6.76 -18.18 -13.47
C ALA A 100 6.56 -18.53 -14.95
N LYS A 101 5.59 -17.91 -15.64
CA LYS A 101 5.35 -18.11 -17.06
C LYS A 101 6.55 -17.69 -17.91
N ARG A 102 7.19 -16.57 -17.59
CA ARG A 102 8.40 -16.12 -18.29
C ARG A 102 9.55 -17.10 -18.11
N ALA A 103 9.73 -17.64 -16.93
CA ALA A 103 10.74 -18.63 -16.63
C ALA A 103 10.51 -19.92 -17.43
N GLU A 104 9.27 -20.41 -17.48
CA GLU A 104 8.88 -21.57 -18.30
C GLU A 104 9.17 -21.35 -19.78
N LEU A 105 8.82 -20.16 -20.30
CA LEU A 105 9.05 -19.81 -21.70
C LEU A 105 10.54 -19.80 -22.03
N VAL A 106 11.36 -19.19 -21.19
CA VAL A 106 12.80 -19.14 -21.37
C VAL A 106 13.39 -20.56 -21.36
N GLN A 107 12.93 -21.41 -20.45
CA GLN A 107 13.37 -22.79 -20.35
C GLN A 107 12.95 -23.61 -21.58
N ALA A 108 11.78 -23.39 -22.11
CA ALA A 108 11.28 -24.06 -23.31
C ALA A 108 12.06 -23.65 -24.58
N LEU A 109 12.63 -22.44 -24.60
CA LEU A 109 13.41 -21.92 -25.73
C LEU A 109 14.90 -22.29 -25.66
N SER A 110 15.34 -22.79 -24.55
CA SER A 110 16.72 -23.26 -24.38
C SER A 110 16.80 -24.77 -24.55
#